data_e1ecf4ca396ab8c989da7eec47a930a7
#
_entry.id   e1ecf4ca396ab8c989da7eec47a930a7
#
_cell.length_a   1.000
_cell.length_b   1.000
_cell.length_c   1.000
_cell.angle_alpha   90.00
_cell.angle_beta   90.00
_cell.angle_gamma   90.00
#
_symmetry.space_group_name_H-M   'P 1'
#
loop_
_entity.id
_entity.type
_entity.pdbx_description
1 polymer ?
#
loop_
_entity_poly.entity_id
_entity_poly.type
_entity_poly.pdbx_seq_one_letter_code
_entity_poly.pdbx_strand_id
1 'polypeptide(L)'
;MKRKFAWLLSLGLVLSMFLAACSGGGNDTTEEPADDSDQAAEETGEKVLNFINGDTIPSMDPSMATDEYGFQFLGATMEGLYRLDENAQPVEGIAVSHETSEDGLTWTFKLREDAKWENGDPVTANDFVYAWQRAVNPDTGSEYGPYMMAGVIKNAEAVSTGEAEVAELGVKADGDYTLVVELENPTPYFHSLTTFGTFLPLNQKFVEEQGDKFATSTETLLANGPYKLANWESTSNEWELVKNDTYWDADTVQLDKMTYVVVKDPQVGVDLYEEGTVDRAGLSSDLVDQYATHDDYAITPETSVFYFKMNQTRNEALANVNIRAALSRAFNKEDLVNEILNNGSIVANGLIPKDFVTIPGTENDFREVSGDLVTYDVEAAKEFWEKGLEELGTDSVSLEFLGGDTETSKVMNEYLKNQLETNLPGLTVTLKQVPFEQRLDLDTKQDYDLQFAGWGPDYLDPYTFLSLWITDGGNNKMGYSNAKYDELLKEAATTLARDNEARYENFLEAEKILFEDAAIAPVYQRAMAQLISPKVEGVFVNPFGATYEYKWATVGSAE
;
A
#
# COMPACT_ATOMS: atom_id res chain seq x y z
N MET A 1 58.22 28.57 -7.71
CA MET A 1 58.08 29.99 -7.42
C MET A 1 56.86 30.17 -6.55
N LYS A 2 57.00 30.30 -5.19
CA LYS A 2 57.00 31.52 -4.38
C LYS A 2 55.80 32.41 -4.72
N ARG A 3 54.84 32.76 -3.83
CA ARG A 3 54.82 33.27 -2.45
C ARG A 3 53.35 33.28 -1.98
N LYS A 4 52.89 32.77 -0.79
CA LYS A 4 52.86 33.39 0.54
C LYS A 4 52.21 34.80 0.59
N PHE A 5 51.09 34.89 1.41
CA PHE A 5 50.88 35.80 2.56
C PHE A 5 49.39 35.64 2.99
N ALA A 6 49.04 35.30 4.04
CA ALA A 6 48.87 35.43 5.49
C ALA A 6 48.54 36.85 5.97
N TRP A 7 47.64 36.87 6.98
CA TRP A 7 47.38 37.87 8.05
C TRP A 7 45.92 38.33 8.09
N LEU A 8 45.24 38.47 9.17
CA LEU A 8 45.23 38.26 10.62
C LEU A 8 43.96 38.91 11.17
N LEU A 9 43.32 38.27 12.11
CA LEU A 9 42.63 38.73 13.32
C LEU A 9 42.10 40.18 13.41
N SER A 10 40.84 40.34 13.83
CA SER A 10 40.55 41.19 14.98
C SER A 10 39.25 40.79 15.69
N LEU A 11 39.41 40.50 16.92
CA LEU A 11 38.55 40.32 18.09
C LEU A 11 37.77 41.62 18.39
N GLY A 12 36.49 41.51 18.74
CA GLY A 12 35.70 42.65 19.19
C GLY A 12 34.55 42.21 20.11
N LEU A 13 34.91 41.96 21.35
CA LEU A 13 34.01 41.74 22.50
C LEU A 13 33.42 43.10 22.91
N VAL A 14 32.11 43.24 22.96
CA VAL A 14 31.46 44.33 23.75
C VAL A 14 30.36 43.73 24.62
N LEU A 15 30.72 43.62 25.87
CA LEU A 15 29.89 43.39 27.04
C LEU A 15 29.28 44.74 27.45
N SER A 16 27.99 44.87 27.62
CA SER A 16 27.38 45.97 28.35
C SER A 16 26.25 45.49 29.24
N MET A 17 26.59 45.34 30.52
CA MET A 17 25.68 45.31 31.64
C MET A 17 25.06 46.72 31.83
N PHE A 18 23.78 46.77 32.10
CA PHE A 18 23.18 47.88 32.87
C PHE A 18 22.37 47.32 34.03
N LEU A 19 22.95 47.45 35.20
CA LEU A 19 22.29 47.48 36.48
C LEU A 19 21.79 48.91 36.73
N ALA A 20 20.56 49.07 37.15
CA ALA A 20 20.14 50.21 37.91
C ALA A 20 19.15 49.77 38.98
N ALA A 21 19.54 50.05 40.21
CA ALA A 21 18.85 49.68 41.44
C ALA A 21 18.02 50.83 42.00
N CYS A 22 16.97 50.44 42.70
CA CYS A 22 16.43 50.98 43.97
C CYS A 22 16.05 52.42 44.14
N SER A 23 14.80 52.61 44.56
CA SER A 23 14.37 53.32 45.80
C SER A 23 12.84 53.53 45.75
N GLY A 24 11.98 53.13 46.63
CA GLY A 24 11.90 53.06 48.04
C GLY A 24 10.59 53.67 48.47
N GLY A 25 9.82 53.02 49.37
CA GLY A 25 8.76 53.71 50.10
C GLY A 25 7.39 53.00 50.13
N GLY A 26 7.12 52.37 51.23
CA GLY A 26 6.10 51.57 51.80
C GLY A 26 4.66 52.00 51.75
N ASN A 27 3.76 51.13 51.95
CA ASN A 27 2.84 50.82 53.04
C ASN A 27 1.65 49.96 52.59
N ASP A 28 1.52 48.83 53.30
CA ASP A 28 0.35 48.13 53.82
C ASP A 28 -0.89 47.84 52.94
N THR A 29 -1.18 46.59 52.97
CA THR A 29 -2.40 45.85 53.33
C THR A 29 -3.11 45.06 52.21
N THR A 30 -3.40 43.81 52.63
CA THR A 30 -4.39 42.81 52.25
C THR A 30 -4.03 41.83 51.16
N GLU A 31 -3.74 40.63 51.68
CA GLU A 31 -3.74 39.33 50.97
C GLU A 31 -5.13 39.03 50.40
N GLU A 32 -5.19 38.79 49.08
CA GLU A 32 -6.16 37.86 48.49
C GLU A 32 -5.39 36.78 47.73
N PRO A 33 -5.86 35.53 47.72
CA PRO A 33 -5.11 34.42 47.15
C PRO A 33 -5.04 34.52 45.64
N ALA A 34 -3.83 34.43 45.11
CA ALA A 34 -3.58 34.28 43.68
C ALA A 34 -4.23 32.99 43.20
N ASP A 35 -5.14 33.12 42.27
CA ASP A 35 -5.66 32.06 41.43
C ASP A 35 -4.50 31.54 40.52
N ASP A 36 -4.00 30.38 40.87
CA ASP A 36 -2.96 29.67 40.07
C ASP A 36 -3.66 29.05 38.86
N SER A 37 -3.94 29.89 37.88
CA SER A 37 -4.29 29.41 36.56
C SER A 37 -2.98 28.97 35.88
N ASP A 38 -2.65 27.69 35.99
CA ASP A 38 -1.77 26.99 35.08
C ASP A 38 -2.30 27.19 33.66
N GLN A 39 -1.89 28.26 33.00
CA GLN A 39 -1.89 28.34 31.56
C GLN A 39 -0.73 27.48 31.12
N ALA A 40 -1.03 26.24 30.68
CA ALA A 40 -0.14 25.46 29.83
C ALA A 40 0.32 26.41 28.72
N ALA A 41 1.61 26.63 28.62
CA ALA A 41 2.20 27.36 27.51
C ALA A 41 1.79 26.58 26.23
N GLU A 42 0.99 27.20 25.37
CA GLU A 42 0.81 26.69 24.01
C GLU A 42 2.20 26.57 23.39
N GLU A 43 2.62 25.35 23.08
CA GLU A 43 3.80 25.09 22.25
C GLU A 43 3.52 25.70 20.87
N THR A 44 4.11 26.88 20.62
CA THR A 44 3.99 27.64 19.37
C THR A 44 4.96 27.12 18.29
N GLY A 45 5.36 25.86 18.35
CA GLY A 45 6.21 25.20 17.37
C GLY A 45 5.41 24.55 16.24
N GLU A 46 5.98 24.49 15.02
CA GLU A 46 5.45 23.72 13.90
C GLU A 46 5.39 22.23 14.31
N LYS A 47 4.24 21.58 14.13
CA LYS A 47 4.04 20.14 14.42
C LYS A 47 4.49 19.32 13.25
N VAL A 48 5.67 18.71 13.37
CA VAL A 48 6.33 17.94 12.28
C VAL A 48 6.62 16.52 12.74
N LEU A 49 6.32 15.54 11.87
CA LEU A 49 6.81 14.17 11.97
C LEU A 49 7.72 13.86 10.77
N ASN A 50 8.74 13.04 11.01
CA ASN A 50 9.74 12.70 10.01
C ASN A 50 9.77 11.19 9.80
N PHE A 51 9.61 10.74 8.55
CA PHE A 51 9.46 9.33 8.22
C PHE A 51 10.48 8.86 7.18
N ILE A 52 10.72 7.57 7.19
CA ILE A 52 11.43 6.85 6.14
C ILE A 52 10.41 6.25 5.18
N ASN A 53 10.71 6.30 3.88
CA ASN A 53 10.06 5.49 2.85
C ASN A 53 11.04 4.47 2.29
N GLY A 54 10.56 3.28 1.91
CA GLY A 54 11.42 2.20 1.42
C GLY A 54 11.90 2.39 -0.03
N ASP A 55 11.17 3.15 -0.85
CA ASP A 55 11.54 3.52 -2.22
C ASP A 55 10.88 4.85 -2.64
N THR A 56 11.12 5.30 -3.85
CA THR A 56 10.48 6.46 -4.47
C THR A 56 8.99 6.21 -4.71
N ILE A 57 8.21 7.26 -5.01
CA ILE A 57 6.79 7.14 -5.39
C ILE A 57 6.71 6.95 -6.91
N PRO A 58 6.29 5.77 -7.42
CA PRO A 58 6.26 5.51 -8.85
C PRO A 58 5.23 6.35 -9.61
N SER A 59 4.06 6.60 -9.00
CA SER A 59 3.00 7.40 -9.63
C SER A 59 2.11 8.08 -8.60
N MET A 60 1.76 9.35 -8.87
CA MET A 60 0.74 10.11 -8.15
C MET A 60 -0.52 10.35 -9.00
N ASP A 61 -0.67 9.66 -10.11
CA ASP A 61 -1.90 9.65 -10.91
C ASP A 61 -2.81 8.51 -10.43
N PRO A 62 -4.01 8.78 -9.87
CA PRO A 62 -4.93 7.75 -9.36
C PRO A 62 -5.34 6.71 -10.42
N SER A 63 -5.32 7.08 -11.71
CA SER A 63 -5.62 6.14 -12.79
C SER A 63 -4.44 5.25 -13.17
N MET A 64 -3.19 5.64 -12.82
CA MET A 64 -1.97 4.95 -13.24
C MET A 64 -1.21 4.29 -12.10
N ALA A 65 -1.51 4.64 -10.84
CA ALA A 65 -0.91 4.01 -9.66
C ALA A 65 -1.27 2.52 -9.59
N THR A 66 -0.28 1.68 -9.26
CA THR A 66 -0.42 0.22 -9.19
C THR A 66 0.26 -0.37 -7.95
N ASP A 67 0.70 0.46 -7.01
CA ASP A 67 1.59 0.06 -5.93
C ASP A 67 1.27 0.73 -4.59
N GLU A 68 1.78 0.12 -3.50
CA GLU A 68 1.52 0.58 -2.13
C GLU A 68 1.98 2.02 -1.86
N TYR A 69 3.09 2.48 -2.46
CA TYR A 69 3.59 3.83 -2.23
C TYR A 69 2.72 4.88 -2.93
N GLY A 70 2.35 4.64 -4.20
CA GLY A 70 1.45 5.50 -4.93
C GLY A 70 0.12 5.68 -4.19
N PHE A 71 -0.54 4.58 -3.82
CA PHE A 71 -1.82 4.62 -3.11
C PHE A 71 -1.71 5.23 -1.71
N GLN A 72 -0.58 5.04 -1.01
CA GLN A 72 -0.33 5.65 0.28
C GLN A 72 -0.35 7.18 0.22
N PHE A 73 0.36 7.79 -0.73
CA PHE A 73 0.44 9.24 -0.86
C PHE A 73 -0.80 9.84 -1.55
N LEU A 74 -1.45 9.09 -2.42
CA LEU A 74 -2.78 9.45 -2.94
C LEU A 74 -3.81 9.54 -1.81
N GLY A 75 -3.87 8.55 -0.91
CA GLY A 75 -4.75 8.56 0.27
C GLY A 75 -4.49 9.72 1.23
N ALA A 76 -3.23 10.18 1.34
CA ALA A 76 -2.86 11.33 2.15
C ALA A 76 -3.23 12.69 1.50
N THR A 77 -3.18 12.79 0.16
CA THR A 77 -3.34 14.07 -0.57
C THR A 77 -4.72 14.25 -1.19
N MET A 78 -5.50 13.19 -1.29
CA MET A 78 -6.82 13.22 -1.91
C MET A 78 -7.90 12.68 -0.96
N GLU A 79 -9.13 13.09 -1.20
CA GLU A 79 -10.33 12.62 -0.50
C GLU A 79 -11.29 12.00 -1.49
N GLY A 80 -11.67 10.72 -1.24
CA GLY A 80 -12.65 9.99 -2.01
C GLY A 80 -14.09 10.17 -1.51
N LEU A 81 -15.00 9.31 -1.95
CA LEU A 81 -16.37 9.31 -1.42
C LEU A 81 -16.37 9.02 0.08
N TYR A 82 -15.56 8.04 0.50
CA TYR A 82 -15.36 7.65 1.89
C TYR A 82 -13.87 7.51 2.18
N ARG A 83 -13.54 7.49 3.48
CA ARG A 83 -12.20 7.26 4.03
C ARG A 83 -12.30 6.19 5.12
N LEU A 84 -11.23 5.52 5.45
CA LEU A 84 -11.19 4.58 6.57
C LEU A 84 -10.91 5.30 7.88
N ASP A 85 -11.64 4.95 8.95
CA ASP A 85 -11.36 5.40 10.32
C ASP A 85 -10.34 4.51 11.05
N GLU A 86 -10.11 4.79 12.33
CA GLU A 86 -9.19 4.00 13.19
C GLU A 86 -9.56 2.52 13.33
N ASN A 87 -10.80 2.14 13.01
CA ASN A 87 -11.30 0.78 13.04
C ASN A 87 -11.42 0.18 11.63
N ALA A 88 -10.81 0.82 10.63
CA ALA A 88 -10.89 0.47 9.22
C ALA A 88 -12.33 0.40 8.68
N GLN A 89 -13.22 1.25 9.22
CA GLN A 89 -14.60 1.37 8.72
C GLN A 89 -14.70 2.58 7.79
N PRO A 90 -15.42 2.45 6.65
CA PRO A 90 -15.68 3.58 5.78
C PRO A 90 -16.50 4.67 6.50
N VAL A 91 -15.92 5.86 6.61
CA VAL A 91 -16.56 7.07 7.16
C VAL A 91 -16.69 8.15 6.10
N GLU A 92 -17.54 9.15 6.34
CA GLU A 92 -17.81 10.22 5.40
C GLU A 92 -16.53 10.97 4.95
N GLY A 93 -16.35 11.04 3.64
CA GLY A 93 -15.38 11.87 2.95
C GLY A 93 -16.11 12.97 2.17
N ILE A 94 -16.02 12.91 0.83
CA ILE A 94 -16.80 13.80 -0.04
C ILE A 94 -18.30 13.41 -0.04
N ALA A 95 -18.65 12.13 0.10
CA ALA A 95 -20.03 11.72 0.31
C ALA A 95 -20.43 11.88 1.77
N VAL A 96 -21.58 12.51 2.02
CA VAL A 96 -22.20 12.68 3.35
C VAL A 96 -23.30 11.63 3.61
N SER A 97 -23.76 10.94 2.60
CA SER A 97 -24.68 9.81 2.70
C SER A 97 -24.79 9.09 1.37
N HIS A 98 -25.33 7.87 1.40
CA HIS A 98 -25.76 7.16 0.19
C HIS A 98 -27.09 6.45 0.40
N GLU A 99 -27.76 6.17 -0.71
CA GLU A 99 -28.92 5.30 -0.78
C GLU A 99 -28.65 4.20 -1.78
N THR A 100 -29.08 2.98 -1.46
CA THR A 100 -28.94 1.80 -2.34
C THR A 100 -30.31 1.28 -2.71
N SER A 101 -30.53 0.96 -4.00
CA SER A 101 -31.76 0.34 -4.48
C SER A 101 -31.99 -1.06 -3.85
N GLU A 102 -33.24 -1.53 -3.83
CA GLU A 102 -33.59 -2.86 -3.25
C GLU A 102 -32.84 -4.02 -3.93
N ASP A 103 -32.52 -3.88 -5.21
CA ASP A 103 -31.73 -4.84 -5.98
C ASP A 103 -30.21 -4.69 -5.76
N GLY A 104 -29.76 -3.69 -5.00
CA GLY A 104 -28.35 -3.44 -4.70
C GLY A 104 -27.53 -2.97 -5.90
N LEU A 105 -28.17 -2.63 -7.02
CA LEU A 105 -27.48 -2.29 -8.27
C LEU A 105 -27.33 -0.78 -8.49
N THR A 106 -28.12 0.06 -7.84
CA THR A 106 -28.01 1.51 -7.96
C THR A 106 -27.62 2.13 -6.62
N TRP A 107 -26.53 2.87 -6.63
CA TRP A 107 -26.05 3.64 -5.49
C TRP A 107 -26.15 5.12 -5.81
N THR A 108 -26.74 5.89 -4.91
CA THR A 108 -26.90 7.33 -5.04
C THR A 108 -26.21 8.01 -3.87
N PHE A 109 -25.10 8.70 -4.15
CA PHE A 109 -24.28 9.40 -3.16
C PHE A 109 -24.69 10.89 -3.14
N LYS A 110 -24.90 11.44 -1.93
CA LYS A 110 -25.02 12.86 -1.71
C LYS A 110 -23.67 13.41 -1.31
N LEU A 111 -23.18 14.36 -2.08
CA LEU A 111 -21.87 14.97 -1.87
C LEU A 111 -21.98 16.25 -1.06
N ARG A 112 -20.93 16.58 -0.30
CA ARG A 112 -20.83 17.84 0.42
C ARG A 112 -20.61 19.01 -0.53
N GLU A 113 -21.13 20.17 -0.18
CA GLU A 113 -21.05 21.38 -1.00
C GLU A 113 -19.86 22.28 -0.62
N ASP A 114 -19.17 21.98 0.48
CA ASP A 114 -18.06 22.77 1.04
C ASP A 114 -16.68 22.25 0.68
N ALA A 115 -16.58 21.07 0.04
CA ALA A 115 -15.32 20.50 -0.42
C ALA A 115 -14.74 21.27 -1.61
N LYS A 116 -13.42 21.50 -1.57
CA LYS A 116 -12.69 22.25 -2.60
C LYS A 116 -11.37 21.56 -2.92
N TRP A 117 -10.98 21.73 -4.16
CA TRP A 117 -9.61 21.55 -4.60
C TRP A 117 -8.72 22.67 -4.03
N GLU A 118 -7.42 22.44 -3.91
CA GLU A 118 -6.48 23.44 -3.36
C GLU A 118 -6.42 24.74 -4.18
N ASN A 119 -6.79 24.70 -5.47
CA ASN A 119 -6.91 25.88 -6.34
C ASN A 119 -8.22 26.69 -6.10
N GLY A 120 -9.09 26.20 -5.20
CA GLY A 120 -10.36 26.81 -4.82
C GLY A 120 -11.57 26.40 -5.64
N ASP A 121 -11.40 25.58 -6.70
CA ASP A 121 -12.52 25.00 -7.46
C ASP A 121 -13.33 24.05 -6.54
N PRO A 122 -14.67 23.96 -6.69
CA PRO A 122 -15.46 23.00 -5.91
C PRO A 122 -15.16 21.58 -6.36
N VAL A 123 -15.21 20.61 -5.41
CA VAL A 123 -15.25 19.19 -5.74
C VAL A 123 -16.69 18.80 -6.05
N THR A 124 -16.93 18.21 -7.20
CA THR A 124 -18.26 17.91 -7.71
C THR A 124 -18.42 16.45 -8.14
N ALA A 125 -19.64 16.01 -8.38
CA ALA A 125 -19.93 14.70 -8.94
C ALA A 125 -19.28 14.47 -10.32
N ASN A 126 -19.06 15.54 -11.10
CA ASN A 126 -18.39 15.45 -12.38
C ASN A 126 -16.91 15.09 -12.25
N ASP A 127 -16.24 15.43 -11.16
CA ASP A 127 -14.85 15.06 -10.91
C ASP A 127 -14.71 13.54 -10.74
N PHE A 128 -15.69 12.90 -10.08
CA PHE A 128 -15.77 11.43 -9.97
C PHE A 128 -16.12 10.77 -11.32
N VAL A 129 -17.09 11.31 -12.03
CA VAL A 129 -17.46 10.78 -13.36
C VAL A 129 -16.26 10.80 -14.30
N TYR A 130 -15.57 11.94 -14.36
CA TYR A 130 -14.36 12.07 -15.19
C TYR A 130 -13.26 11.10 -14.78
N ALA A 131 -12.95 11.03 -13.49
CA ALA A 131 -11.90 10.16 -12.97
C ALA A 131 -12.15 8.67 -13.30
N TRP A 132 -13.37 8.17 -13.03
CA TRP A 132 -13.70 6.78 -13.27
C TRP A 132 -13.80 6.42 -14.74
N GLN A 133 -14.32 7.36 -15.56
CA GLN A 133 -14.30 7.22 -17.01
C GLN A 133 -12.87 7.19 -17.57
N ARG A 134 -11.97 8.04 -17.03
CA ARG A 134 -10.57 8.05 -17.41
C ARG A 134 -9.88 6.74 -17.00
N ALA A 135 -10.16 6.21 -15.80
CA ALA A 135 -9.56 4.97 -15.30
C ALA A 135 -9.90 3.74 -16.17
N VAL A 136 -11.10 3.66 -16.76
CA VAL A 136 -11.49 2.54 -17.65
C VAL A 136 -11.30 2.83 -19.14
N ASN A 137 -10.91 4.05 -19.51
CA ASN A 137 -10.67 4.39 -20.91
C ASN A 137 -9.39 3.67 -21.40
N PRO A 138 -9.46 2.82 -22.45
CA PRO A 138 -8.29 2.10 -22.96
C PRO A 138 -7.14 3.03 -23.39
N ASP A 139 -7.45 4.26 -23.84
CA ASP A 139 -6.43 5.24 -24.22
C ASP A 139 -5.60 5.75 -23.03
N THR A 140 -6.09 5.60 -21.79
CA THR A 140 -5.35 5.95 -20.57
C THR A 140 -4.27 4.92 -20.25
N GLY A 141 -4.50 3.64 -20.56
CA GLY A 141 -3.57 2.55 -20.26
C GLY A 141 -3.52 2.17 -18.77
N SER A 142 -4.59 2.46 -18.01
CA SER A 142 -4.70 2.09 -16.61
C SER A 142 -4.77 0.57 -16.45
N GLU A 143 -3.98 0.03 -15.50
CA GLU A 143 -4.08 -1.38 -15.09
C GLU A 143 -5.18 -1.56 -14.03
N TYR A 144 -5.26 -0.63 -13.07
CA TYR A 144 -6.19 -0.71 -11.94
C TYR A 144 -7.63 -0.32 -12.27
N GLY A 145 -7.86 0.56 -13.24
CA GLY A 145 -9.21 0.92 -13.67
C GLY A 145 -10.03 -0.30 -14.10
N PRO A 146 -9.59 -1.07 -15.10
CA PRO A 146 -10.25 -2.32 -15.49
C PRO A 146 -10.30 -3.35 -14.36
N TYR A 147 -9.21 -3.53 -13.61
CA TYR A 147 -9.13 -4.50 -12.51
C TYR A 147 -10.17 -4.22 -11.41
N MET A 148 -10.35 -2.97 -11.00
CA MET A 148 -11.25 -2.59 -9.91
C MET A 148 -12.70 -2.39 -10.35
N MET A 149 -12.95 -2.05 -11.62
CA MET A 149 -14.27 -1.63 -12.09
C MET A 149 -14.94 -2.65 -13.01
N ALA A 150 -14.20 -3.47 -13.77
CA ALA A 150 -14.82 -4.49 -14.63
C ALA A 150 -15.60 -5.53 -13.80
N GLY A 151 -16.83 -5.83 -14.24
CA GLY A 151 -17.75 -6.69 -13.50
C GLY A 151 -18.39 -6.05 -12.25
N VAL A 152 -17.91 -4.88 -11.81
CA VAL A 152 -18.44 -4.09 -10.68
C VAL A 152 -19.30 -2.95 -11.20
N ILE A 153 -18.71 -1.99 -11.92
CA ILE A 153 -19.43 -0.85 -12.50
C ILE A 153 -20.00 -1.28 -13.85
N LYS A 154 -21.26 -1.01 -14.07
CA LYS A 154 -21.96 -1.35 -15.31
C LYS A 154 -21.20 -0.82 -16.54
N ASN A 155 -21.03 -1.67 -17.53
CA ASN A 155 -20.29 -1.43 -18.77
C ASN A 155 -18.77 -1.20 -18.61
N ALA A 156 -18.18 -1.29 -17.42
CA ALA A 156 -16.75 -1.02 -17.24
C ALA A 156 -15.85 -1.96 -18.08
N GLU A 157 -16.20 -3.26 -18.15
CA GLU A 157 -15.49 -4.22 -19.00
C GLU A 157 -15.60 -3.86 -20.50
N ALA A 158 -16.82 -3.60 -20.97
CA ALA A 158 -17.05 -3.25 -22.38
C ALA A 158 -16.34 -1.94 -22.78
N VAL A 159 -16.29 -0.95 -21.88
CA VAL A 159 -15.54 0.29 -22.10
C VAL A 159 -14.05 0.02 -22.14
N SER A 160 -13.51 -0.73 -21.18
CA SER A 160 -12.06 -0.99 -21.08
C SER A 160 -11.52 -1.83 -22.26
N THR A 161 -12.37 -2.64 -22.89
CA THR A 161 -12.02 -3.40 -24.11
C THR A 161 -12.31 -2.64 -25.41
N GLY A 162 -12.89 -1.43 -25.30
CA GLY A 162 -13.27 -0.62 -26.48
C GLY A 162 -14.53 -1.10 -27.20
N GLU A 163 -15.34 -1.96 -26.57
CA GLU A 163 -16.62 -2.45 -27.09
C GLU A 163 -17.77 -1.47 -26.84
N ALA A 164 -17.60 -0.54 -25.87
CA ALA A 164 -18.55 0.53 -25.56
C ALA A 164 -17.84 1.88 -25.45
N GLU A 165 -18.59 2.96 -25.64
CA GLU A 165 -18.07 4.32 -25.48
C GLU A 165 -17.84 4.63 -23.99
N VAL A 166 -16.82 5.44 -23.67
CA VAL A 166 -16.47 5.81 -22.28
C VAL A 166 -17.65 6.44 -21.52
N ALA A 167 -18.50 7.20 -22.22
CA ALA A 167 -19.70 7.81 -21.65
C ALA A 167 -20.82 6.82 -21.29
N GLU A 168 -20.69 5.54 -21.67
CA GLU A 168 -21.64 4.48 -21.33
C GLU A 168 -21.33 3.80 -19.99
N LEU A 169 -20.22 4.18 -19.34
CA LEU A 169 -19.89 3.70 -17.99
C LEU A 169 -21.05 4.02 -17.03
N GLY A 170 -21.39 3.08 -16.17
CA GLY A 170 -22.49 3.18 -15.19
C GLY A 170 -22.27 4.21 -14.08
N VAL A 171 -21.76 5.39 -14.40
CA VAL A 171 -21.56 6.50 -13.46
C VAL A 171 -22.05 7.82 -14.09
N LYS A 172 -22.80 8.61 -13.33
CA LYS A 172 -23.31 9.90 -13.79
C LYS A 172 -23.49 10.90 -12.68
N ALA A 173 -23.35 12.18 -12.98
CA ALA A 173 -23.73 13.28 -12.12
C ALA A 173 -25.21 13.63 -12.34
N ASP A 174 -25.98 13.78 -11.25
CA ASP A 174 -27.32 14.33 -11.22
C ASP A 174 -27.27 15.70 -10.50
N GLY A 175 -26.81 16.72 -11.24
CA GLY A 175 -26.37 18.00 -10.70
C GLY A 175 -24.96 17.92 -10.11
N ASP A 176 -24.51 18.97 -9.43
CA ASP A 176 -23.12 19.11 -8.98
C ASP A 176 -22.79 18.20 -7.77
N TYR A 177 -23.80 17.88 -6.94
CA TYR A 177 -23.59 17.23 -5.64
C TYR A 177 -24.36 15.92 -5.46
N THR A 178 -24.71 15.25 -6.56
CA THR A 178 -25.29 13.92 -6.52
C THR A 178 -24.60 13.04 -7.53
N LEU A 179 -23.93 11.99 -7.07
CA LEU A 179 -23.32 10.96 -7.91
C LEU A 179 -24.21 9.72 -7.90
N VAL A 180 -24.55 9.23 -9.09
CA VAL A 180 -25.33 7.99 -9.26
C VAL A 180 -24.46 6.96 -9.95
N VAL A 181 -24.34 5.79 -9.32
CA VAL A 181 -23.54 4.66 -9.80
C VAL A 181 -24.46 3.47 -10.03
N GLU A 182 -24.40 2.88 -11.23
CA GLU A 182 -25.05 1.63 -11.58
C GLU A 182 -24.02 0.51 -11.59
N LEU A 183 -24.23 -0.54 -10.79
CA LEU A 183 -23.38 -1.72 -10.75
C LEU A 183 -23.82 -2.75 -11.81
N GLU A 184 -22.86 -3.53 -12.30
CA GLU A 184 -23.11 -4.68 -13.18
C GLU A 184 -23.72 -5.83 -12.39
N ASN A 185 -23.18 -6.10 -11.20
CA ASN A 185 -23.63 -7.13 -10.27
C ASN A 185 -23.71 -6.55 -8.84
N PRO A 186 -24.55 -7.12 -7.96
CA PRO A 186 -24.50 -6.78 -6.55
C PRO A 186 -23.10 -7.07 -6.00
N THR A 187 -22.44 -6.06 -5.45
CA THR A 187 -21.05 -6.14 -4.96
C THR A 187 -21.04 -5.89 -3.46
N PRO A 188 -20.96 -6.93 -2.61
CA PRO A 188 -21.06 -6.77 -1.16
C PRO A 188 -20.01 -5.86 -0.55
N TYR A 189 -18.83 -5.76 -1.18
CA TYR A 189 -17.70 -4.96 -0.76
C TYR A 189 -17.62 -3.59 -1.46
N PHE A 190 -18.64 -3.16 -2.22
CA PHE A 190 -18.60 -1.91 -2.98
C PHE A 190 -18.36 -0.68 -2.10
N HIS A 191 -18.91 -0.67 -0.89
CA HIS A 191 -18.67 0.44 0.05
C HIS A 191 -17.18 0.58 0.40
N SER A 192 -16.47 -0.52 0.66
CA SER A 192 -15.02 -0.48 0.91
C SER A 192 -14.21 -0.12 -0.35
N LEU A 193 -14.67 -0.54 -1.56
CA LEU A 193 -14.04 -0.12 -2.81
C LEU A 193 -14.00 1.40 -2.96
N THR A 194 -15.05 2.12 -2.51
CA THR A 194 -15.12 3.58 -2.65
C THR A 194 -14.13 4.36 -1.77
N THR A 195 -13.37 3.68 -0.91
CA THR A 195 -12.26 4.26 -0.14
C THR A 195 -10.92 4.13 -0.85
N PHE A 196 -10.83 3.33 -1.92
CA PHE A 196 -9.58 3.00 -2.59
C PHE A 196 -9.14 4.05 -3.62
N GLY A 197 -7.82 4.17 -3.80
CA GLY A 197 -7.19 5.22 -4.61
C GLY A 197 -7.67 5.34 -6.05
N THR A 198 -8.06 4.23 -6.72
CA THR A 198 -8.60 4.25 -8.09
C THR A 198 -9.96 4.96 -8.20
N PHE A 199 -10.71 5.06 -7.09
CA PHE A 199 -12.03 5.71 -7.03
C PHE A 199 -11.97 7.19 -6.59
N LEU A 200 -10.78 7.77 -6.44
CA LEU A 200 -10.58 9.17 -6.12
C LEU A 200 -11.07 10.08 -7.26
N PRO A 201 -11.55 11.30 -6.96
CA PRO A 201 -11.98 12.24 -7.99
C PRO A 201 -10.78 12.87 -8.70
N LEU A 202 -10.98 13.43 -9.89
CA LEU A 202 -10.00 14.23 -10.63
C LEU A 202 -10.64 15.51 -11.18
N ASN A 203 -9.99 16.65 -10.99
CA ASN A 203 -10.40 17.90 -11.61
C ASN A 203 -10.07 17.85 -13.12
N GLN A 204 -11.10 17.60 -13.95
CA GLN A 204 -10.93 17.44 -15.40
C GLN A 204 -10.16 18.59 -16.03
N LYS A 205 -10.54 19.83 -15.71
CA LYS A 205 -9.89 21.00 -16.29
C LYS A 205 -8.40 21.04 -16.00
N PHE A 206 -8.02 20.76 -14.75
CA PHE A 206 -6.61 20.74 -14.34
C PHE A 206 -5.84 19.62 -15.06
N VAL A 207 -6.37 18.39 -15.08
CA VAL A 207 -5.74 17.25 -15.77
C VAL A 207 -5.51 17.56 -17.26
N GLU A 208 -6.53 18.09 -17.95
CA GLU A 208 -6.43 18.45 -19.36
C GLU A 208 -5.44 19.60 -19.61
N GLU A 209 -5.36 20.58 -18.72
CA GLU A 209 -4.37 21.69 -18.80
C GLU A 209 -2.93 21.19 -18.59
N GLN A 210 -2.71 20.19 -17.72
CA GLN A 210 -1.37 19.60 -17.50
C GLN A 210 -0.96 18.63 -18.64
N GLY A 211 -1.92 17.92 -19.23
CA GLY A 211 -1.66 16.92 -20.28
C GLY A 211 -0.65 15.87 -19.79
N ASP A 212 0.38 15.58 -20.60
CA ASP A 212 1.41 14.57 -20.31
C ASP A 212 2.27 14.89 -19.05
N LYS A 213 2.13 16.07 -18.48
CA LYS A 213 2.84 16.44 -17.24
C LYS A 213 2.03 16.17 -15.99
N PHE A 214 0.76 15.83 -16.12
CA PHE A 214 -0.08 15.54 -14.96
C PHE A 214 0.60 14.48 -14.04
N ALA A 215 0.62 14.77 -12.75
CA ALA A 215 1.16 13.89 -11.70
C ALA A 215 2.65 13.52 -11.81
N THR A 216 3.48 14.39 -12.43
CA THR A 216 4.94 14.18 -12.52
C THR A 216 5.76 15.04 -11.54
N SER A 217 5.15 16.07 -10.97
CA SER A 217 5.78 16.96 -9.96
C SER A 217 4.72 17.62 -9.08
N THR A 218 5.15 18.23 -8.00
CA THR A 218 4.27 19.01 -7.10
C THR A 218 3.41 20.02 -7.84
N GLU A 219 3.95 20.74 -8.84
CA GLU A 219 3.24 21.78 -9.58
C GLU A 219 2.18 21.23 -10.53
N THR A 220 2.24 19.94 -10.83
CA THR A 220 1.30 19.25 -11.74
C THR A 220 0.35 18.31 -11.00
N LEU A 221 0.24 18.45 -9.67
CA LEU A 221 -0.73 17.81 -8.79
C LEU A 221 -1.79 18.80 -8.34
N LEU A 222 -2.93 18.28 -7.94
CA LEU A 222 -4.00 19.07 -7.31
C LEU A 222 -4.64 18.25 -6.19
N ALA A 223 -4.53 18.73 -4.96
CA ALA A 223 -5.04 18.05 -3.78
C ALA A 223 -6.46 18.50 -3.42
N ASN A 224 -7.25 17.57 -2.87
CA ASN A 224 -8.53 17.85 -2.21
C ASN A 224 -8.63 17.15 -0.84
N GLY A 225 -7.56 16.51 -0.40
CA GLY A 225 -7.42 15.77 0.86
C GLY A 225 -6.75 16.58 1.97
N PRO A 226 -6.44 15.92 3.12
CA PRO A 226 -5.90 16.57 4.32
C PRO A 226 -4.52 17.20 4.13
N TYR A 227 -3.70 16.67 3.23
CA TYR A 227 -2.35 17.15 2.94
C TYR A 227 -2.14 17.45 1.46
N LYS A 228 -1.05 18.13 1.15
CA LYS A 228 -0.53 18.37 -0.21
C LYS A 228 0.88 17.83 -0.28
N LEU A 229 1.23 17.23 -1.41
CA LEU A 229 2.60 16.81 -1.69
C LEU A 229 3.43 18.03 -2.08
N ALA A 230 4.58 18.21 -1.43
CA ALA A 230 5.50 19.32 -1.64
C ALA A 230 6.94 18.82 -1.88
N ASN A 231 7.73 19.59 -2.61
CA ASN A 231 9.13 19.29 -2.92
C ASN A 231 9.33 17.92 -3.60
N TRP A 232 8.37 17.48 -4.41
CA TRP A 232 8.37 16.18 -5.05
C TRP A 232 8.41 16.26 -6.58
N GLU A 233 9.20 15.39 -7.16
CA GLU A 233 9.20 14.97 -8.56
C GLU A 233 9.27 13.43 -8.59
N SER A 234 8.87 12.78 -9.68
CA SER A 234 8.83 11.31 -9.77
C SER A 234 10.16 10.59 -9.46
N THR A 235 11.30 11.29 -9.52
CA THR A 235 12.63 10.77 -9.19
C THR A 235 13.17 11.22 -7.83
N SER A 236 12.35 11.89 -7.01
CA SER A 236 12.78 12.42 -5.72
C SER A 236 13.01 11.30 -4.70
N ASN A 237 14.09 11.44 -3.92
CA ASN A 237 14.37 10.61 -2.75
C ASN A 237 13.94 11.28 -1.43
N GLU A 238 13.42 12.50 -1.51
CA GLU A 238 12.91 13.27 -0.37
C GLU A 238 11.69 14.05 -0.83
N TRP A 239 10.68 14.16 0.03
CA TRP A 239 9.47 14.97 -0.19
C TRP A 239 8.79 15.31 1.12
N GLU A 240 7.77 16.15 1.05
CA GLU A 240 6.97 16.56 2.20
C GLU A 240 5.48 16.40 1.92
N LEU A 241 4.72 16.01 2.93
CA LEU A 241 3.28 16.24 3.02
C LEU A 241 3.05 17.46 3.90
N VAL A 242 2.45 18.52 3.37
CA VAL A 242 2.12 19.73 4.11
C VAL A 242 0.61 19.86 4.26
N LYS A 243 0.15 20.38 5.41
CA LYS A 243 -1.28 20.56 5.69
C LYS A 243 -1.97 21.32 4.54
N ASN A 244 -3.15 20.88 4.16
CA ASN A 244 -3.99 21.53 3.16
C ASN A 244 -5.04 22.39 3.84
N ASP A 245 -4.82 23.69 3.95
CA ASP A 245 -5.74 24.64 4.58
C ASP A 245 -7.08 24.79 3.84
N THR A 246 -7.18 24.32 2.59
CA THR A 246 -8.42 24.33 1.80
C THR A 246 -9.24 23.06 1.94
N TYR A 247 -8.71 22.06 2.66
CA TYR A 247 -9.42 20.82 2.94
C TYR A 247 -10.68 21.10 3.77
N TRP A 248 -11.79 20.45 3.43
CA TRP A 248 -13.08 20.71 4.07
C TRP A 248 -13.08 20.49 5.60
N ASP A 249 -12.23 19.57 6.08
CA ASP A 249 -12.07 19.22 7.49
C ASP A 249 -10.66 19.57 8.01
N ALA A 250 -10.13 20.70 7.56
CA ALA A 250 -8.79 21.16 7.93
C ALA A 250 -8.61 21.35 9.45
N ASP A 251 -9.69 21.62 10.19
CA ASP A 251 -9.65 21.78 11.65
C ASP A 251 -9.32 20.46 12.37
N THR A 252 -9.63 19.31 11.79
CA THR A 252 -9.28 17.98 12.32
C THR A 252 -7.79 17.66 12.11
N VAL A 253 -7.16 18.18 11.05
CA VAL A 253 -5.75 17.92 10.72
C VAL A 253 -4.84 18.69 11.67
N GLN A 254 -4.10 17.96 12.51
CA GLN A 254 -3.29 18.54 13.58
C GLN A 254 -1.81 18.73 13.23
N LEU A 255 -1.28 17.95 12.28
CA LEU A 255 0.10 18.12 11.81
C LEU A 255 0.21 19.23 10.77
N ASP A 256 1.24 20.04 10.90
CA ASP A 256 1.58 21.04 9.88
C ASP A 256 2.31 20.37 8.70
N LYS A 257 3.15 19.34 9.01
CA LYS A 257 3.99 18.70 8.02
C LYS A 257 4.43 17.29 8.40
N MET A 258 4.63 16.44 7.39
CA MET A 258 5.40 15.20 7.46
C MET A 258 6.51 15.25 6.42
N THR A 259 7.75 14.90 6.80
CA THR A 259 8.87 14.77 5.87
C THR A 259 9.16 13.30 5.59
N TYR A 260 9.62 13.02 4.39
CA TYR A 260 9.99 11.67 3.98
C TYR A 260 11.36 11.65 3.33
N VAL A 261 12.14 10.61 3.64
CA VAL A 261 13.42 10.31 3.01
C VAL A 261 13.49 8.84 2.63
N VAL A 262 14.02 8.52 1.45
CA VAL A 262 14.18 7.13 1.00
C VAL A 262 15.40 6.52 1.66
N VAL A 263 15.20 5.44 2.43
CA VAL A 263 16.27 4.67 3.07
C VAL A 263 16.01 3.18 2.84
N LYS A 264 16.96 2.51 2.17
CA LYS A 264 16.86 1.08 1.80
C LYS A 264 17.64 0.14 2.73
N ASP A 265 18.40 0.68 3.66
CA ASP A 265 19.19 -0.05 4.65
C ASP A 265 18.61 0.16 6.05
N PRO A 266 18.11 -0.90 6.73
CA PRO A 266 17.53 -0.79 8.06
C PRO A 266 18.49 -0.22 9.12
N GLN A 267 19.82 -0.50 9.03
CA GLN A 267 20.79 0.05 9.96
C GLN A 267 20.88 1.58 9.84
N VAL A 268 20.89 2.10 8.61
CA VAL A 268 20.86 3.56 8.38
C VAL A 268 19.58 4.16 8.94
N GLY A 269 18.43 3.46 8.79
CA GLY A 269 17.17 3.89 9.36
C GLY A 269 17.21 4.00 10.89
N VAL A 270 17.80 3.01 11.56
CA VAL A 270 18.00 3.02 13.02
C VAL A 270 18.93 4.14 13.45
N ASP A 271 20.05 4.34 12.74
CA ASP A 271 20.99 5.42 13.05
C ASP A 271 20.30 6.80 13.00
N LEU A 272 19.47 7.05 11.97
CA LEU A 272 18.66 8.27 11.85
C LEU A 272 17.63 8.41 12.99
N TYR A 273 17.05 7.30 13.44
CA TYR A 273 16.11 7.29 14.57
C TYR A 273 16.82 7.65 15.89
N GLU A 274 17.97 7.03 16.17
CA GLU A 274 18.77 7.32 17.37
C GLU A 274 19.29 8.76 17.40
N GLU A 275 19.57 9.35 16.23
CA GLU A 275 19.92 10.78 16.09
C GLU A 275 18.71 11.71 16.25
N GLY A 276 17.49 11.19 16.32
CA GLY A 276 16.26 11.96 16.38
C GLY A 276 15.89 12.66 15.06
N THR A 277 16.48 12.21 13.95
CA THR A 277 16.23 12.76 12.60
C THR A 277 14.93 12.22 12.02
N VAL A 278 14.55 10.97 12.35
CA VAL A 278 13.29 10.37 11.96
C VAL A 278 12.52 9.86 13.19
N ASP A 279 11.20 9.82 13.10
CA ASP A 279 10.31 9.42 14.19
C ASP A 279 9.83 7.96 14.07
N ARG A 280 10.24 7.24 13.02
CA ARG A 280 9.97 5.81 12.84
C ARG A 280 11.06 5.16 12.01
N ALA A 281 11.55 3.99 12.45
CA ALA A 281 12.51 3.17 11.70
C ALA A 281 12.11 1.70 11.71
N GLY A 282 12.17 1.04 10.54
CA GLY A 282 11.93 -0.39 10.39
C GLY A 282 13.13 -1.22 10.85
N LEU A 283 12.86 -2.36 11.47
CA LEU A 283 13.86 -3.32 11.95
C LEU A 283 13.75 -4.64 11.19
N SER A 284 14.87 -5.30 10.98
CA SER A 284 14.91 -6.67 10.44
C SER A 284 16.13 -7.41 10.94
N SER A 285 16.07 -8.75 10.95
CA SER A 285 17.18 -9.63 11.30
C SER A 285 17.76 -9.30 12.71
N ASP A 286 19.07 -9.17 12.83
CA ASP A 286 19.78 -8.93 14.11
C ASP A 286 19.36 -7.63 14.82
N LEU A 287 18.88 -6.63 14.08
CA LEU A 287 18.39 -5.37 14.66
C LEU A 287 17.14 -5.59 15.51
N VAL A 288 16.28 -6.55 15.15
CA VAL A 288 15.10 -6.87 15.96
C VAL A 288 15.52 -7.35 17.35
N ASP A 289 16.45 -8.29 17.44
CA ASP A 289 16.95 -8.81 18.71
C ASP A 289 17.66 -7.72 19.54
N GLN A 290 18.40 -6.84 18.88
CA GLN A 290 19.10 -5.74 19.51
C GLN A 290 18.14 -4.74 20.16
N TYR A 291 17.01 -4.46 19.54
CA TYR A 291 16.05 -3.45 19.98
C TYR A 291 14.77 -4.02 20.61
N ALA A 292 14.63 -5.35 20.74
CA ALA A 292 13.42 -6.01 21.28
C ALA A 292 13.02 -5.56 22.70
N THR A 293 13.94 -4.95 23.47
CA THR A 293 13.67 -4.41 24.82
C THR A 293 13.65 -2.89 24.87
N HIS A 294 13.71 -2.21 23.71
CA HIS A 294 13.59 -0.75 23.63
C HIS A 294 12.15 -0.33 23.93
N ASP A 295 11.97 0.78 24.65
CA ASP A 295 10.62 1.25 25.03
C ASP A 295 9.76 1.59 23.80
N ASP A 296 10.38 2.04 22.70
CA ASP A 296 9.72 2.40 21.44
C ASP A 296 9.55 1.21 20.48
N TYR A 297 9.96 0.01 20.89
CA TYR A 297 9.83 -1.17 20.04
C TYR A 297 8.38 -1.61 19.88
N ALA A 298 7.95 -1.83 18.63
CA ALA A 298 6.62 -2.35 18.31
C ALA A 298 6.67 -3.34 17.14
N ILE A 299 5.74 -4.30 17.14
CA ILE A 299 5.44 -5.15 15.98
C ILE A 299 4.05 -4.78 15.48
N THR A 300 3.97 -4.41 14.20
CA THR A 300 2.72 -4.11 13.51
C THR A 300 2.40 -5.24 12.53
N PRO A 301 1.38 -6.08 12.83
CA PRO A 301 0.92 -7.09 11.86
C PRO A 301 0.24 -6.43 10.66
N GLU A 302 0.39 -7.04 9.48
CA GLU A 302 -0.27 -6.63 8.26
C GLU A 302 -1.00 -7.80 7.60
N THR A 303 -1.83 -7.47 6.63
CA THR A 303 -2.61 -8.43 5.82
C THR A 303 -2.00 -8.69 4.44
N SER A 304 -0.80 -8.19 4.19
CA SER A 304 -0.07 -8.44 2.95
C SER A 304 0.58 -9.82 2.94
N VAL A 305 0.43 -10.57 1.85
CA VAL A 305 1.06 -11.88 1.66
C VAL A 305 2.08 -11.79 0.54
N PHE A 306 3.27 -12.35 0.82
CA PHE A 306 4.38 -12.42 -0.13
C PHE A 306 4.55 -13.83 -0.67
N TYR A 307 4.82 -13.92 -1.98
CA TYR A 307 4.86 -15.17 -2.71
C TYR A 307 5.79 -15.10 -3.92
N PHE A 308 6.18 -16.27 -4.44
CA PHE A 308 6.75 -16.38 -5.78
C PHE A 308 5.67 -16.41 -6.84
N LYS A 309 5.80 -15.55 -7.84
CA LYS A 309 5.16 -15.69 -9.16
C LYS A 309 6.07 -16.57 -10.03
N MET A 310 5.51 -17.55 -10.72
CA MET A 310 6.21 -18.49 -11.59
C MET A 310 5.68 -18.33 -13.01
N ASN A 311 6.45 -17.64 -13.88
CA ASN A 311 6.01 -17.31 -15.24
C ASN A 311 6.02 -18.55 -16.13
N GLN A 312 4.83 -19.07 -16.42
CA GLN A 312 4.61 -20.31 -17.17
C GLN A 312 4.79 -20.13 -18.69
N THR A 313 4.93 -18.90 -19.18
CA THR A 313 5.01 -18.57 -20.60
C THR A 313 6.42 -18.25 -21.08
N ARG A 314 7.29 -17.71 -20.21
CA ARG A 314 8.64 -17.29 -20.55
C ARG A 314 9.63 -18.45 -20.53
N ASN A 315 9.51 -19.35 -19.56
CA ASN A 315 10.43 -20.48 -19.38
C ASN A 315 9.68 -21.81 -19.44
N GLU A 316 10.06 -22.66 -20.40
CA GLU A 316 9.40 -23.96 -20.66
C GLU A 316 9.37 -24.86 -19.40
N ALA A 317 10.39 -24.78 -18.54
CA ALA A 317 10.42 -25.55 -17.30
C ALA A 317 9.27 -25.16 -16.37
N LEU A 318 8.91 -23.86 -16.31
CA LEU A 318 7.83 -23.37 -15.45
C LEU A 318 6.43 -23.65 -16.01
N ALA A 319 6.27 -24.07 -17.26
CA ALA A 319 5.02 -24.64 -17.77
C ALA A 319 4.70 -25.99 -17.12
N ASN A 320 5.73 -26.72 -16.63
CA ASN A 320 5.56 -28.01 -15.99
C ASN A 320 5.11 -27.86 -14.52
N VAL A 321 3.95 -28.44 -14.17
CA VAL A 321 3.38 -28.34 -12.81
C VAL A 321 4.28 -29.01 -11.75
N ASN A 322 5.01 -30.09 -12.10
CA ASN A 322 5.88 -30.77 -11.14
C ASN A 322 7.11 -29.92 -10.80
N ILE A 323 7.65 -29.16 -11.76
CA ILE A 323 8.74 -28.20 -11.51
C ILE A 323 8.23 -27.09 -10.54
N ARG A 324 7.05 -26.52 -10.78
CA ARG A 324 6.48 -25.50 -9.90
C ARG A 324 6.15 -26.04 -8.50
N ALA A 325 5.61 -27.27 -8.43
CA ALA A 325 5.32 -27.93 -7.16
C ALA A 325 6.59 -28.22 -6.35
N ALA A 326 7.70 -28.54 -7.01
CA ALA A 326 9.00 -28.69 -6.38
C ALA A 326 9.51 -27.35 -5.82
N LEU A 327 9.52 -26.30 -6.65
CA LEU A 327 9.96 -24.96 -6.24
C LEU A 327 9.19 -24.44 -5.03
N SER A 328 7.86 -24.67 -4.96
CA SER A 328 7.01 -24.19 -3.88
C SER A 328 7.23 -24.88 -2.52
N ARG A 329 7.93 -26.02 -2.48
CA ARG A 329 8.19 -26.84 -1.28
C ARG A 329 9.65 -26.92 -0.87
N ALA A 330 10.56 -26.34 -1.68
CA ALA A 330 11.99 -26.56 -1.55
C ALA A 330 12.71 -25.57 -0.62
N PHE A 331 12.04 -24.63 -0.01
CA PHE A 331 12.65 -23.64 0.89
C PHE A 331 11.95 -23.59 2.27
N ASN A 332 12.77 -23.44 3.32
CA ASN A 332 12.28 -23.39 4.70
C ASN A 332 11.74 -22.00 5.00
N LYS A 333 10.41 -21.93 5.09
CA LYS A 333 9.68 -20.67 5.38
C LYS A 333 9.84 -20.23 6.82
N GLU A 334 9.91 -21.19 7.77
CA GLU A 334 10.11 -20.91 9.20
C GLU A 334 11.46 -20.23 9.45
N ASP A 335 12.55 -20.78 8.87
CA ASP A 335 13.87 -20.16 8.99
C ASP A 335 13.88 -18.75 8.36
N LEU A 336 13.16 -18.56 7.22
CA LEU A 336 13.07 -17.26 6.58
C LEU A 336 12.38 -16.23 7.50
N VAL A 337 11.25 -16.56 8.12
CA VAL A 337 10.53 -15.59 8.96
C VAL A 337 11.18 -15.40 10.32
N ASN A 338 11.76 -16.45 10.91
CA ASN A 338 12.28 -16.39 12.28
C ASN A 338 13.75 -15.95 12.36
N GLU A 339 14.57 -16.21 11.32
CA GLU A 339 16.01 -15.94 11.35
C GLU A 339 16.40 -14.82 10.37
N ILE A 340 15.80 -14.81 9.16
CA ILE A 340 16.16 -13.83 8.13
C ILE A 340 15.38 -12.53 8.29
N LEU A 341 14.06 -12.59 8.44
CA LEU A 341 13.22 -11.42 8.67
C LEU A 341 13.19 -11.04 10.14
N ASN A 342 12.92 -11.98 11.01
CA ASN A 342 12.83 -11.85 12.48
C ASN A 342 11.95 -10.64 12.93
N ASN A 343 10.98 -10.23 12.11
CA ASN A 343 10.25 -8.96 12.25
C ASN A 343 8.78 -9.14 12.66
N GLY A 344 8.41 -10.33 13.12
CA GLY A 344 7.03 -10.68 13.49
C GLY A 344 6.19 -11.20 12.32
N SER A 345 6.71 -11.23 11.09
CA SER A 345 6.06 -11.92 9.97
C SER A 345 5.79 -13.38 10.30
N ILE A 346 4.74 -13.95 9.73
CA ILE A 346 4.37 -15.35 9.94
C ILE A 346 4.41 -16.13 8.63
N VAL A 347 4.66 -17.44 8.72
CA VAL A 347 4.65 -18.32 7.55
C VAL A 347 3.29 -18.28 6.87
N ALA A 348 3.30 -18.11 5.54
CA ALA A 348 2.11 -18.27 4.72
C ALA A 348 2.13 -19.63 4.01
N ASN A 349 1.12 -20.44 4.26
CA ASN A 349 0.88 -21.73 3.60
C ASN A 349 -0.37 -21.70 2.70
N GLY A 350 -0.91 -20.52 2.46
CA GLY A 350 -2.01 -20.17 1.58
C GLY A 350 -1.91 -18.71 1.16
N LEU A 351 -2.86 -18.22 0.38
CA LEU A 351 -2.85 -16.88 -0.19
C LEU A 351 -3.64 -15.87 0.67
N ILE A 352 -4.82 -16.27 1.17
CA ILE A 352 -5.62 -15.38 2.01
C ILE A 352 -4.96 -15.29 3.39
N PRO A 353 -4.61 -14.08 3.87
CA PRO A 353 -3.89 -13.91 5.14
C PRO A 353 -4.77 -14.27 6.35
N LYS A 354 -4.10 -14.60 7.45
CA LYS A 354 -4.71 -14.77 8.75
C LYS A 354 -5.22 -13.43 9.28
N ASP A 355 -6.31 -13.47 10.03
CA ASP A 355 -6.95 -12.30 10.66
C ASP A 355 -7.42 -11.22 9.65
N PHE A 356 -7.65 -11.61 8.40
CA PHE A 356 -8.14 -10.72 7.35
C PHE A 356 -9.67 -10.73 7.24
N VAL A 357 -10.26 -11.92 7.07
CA VAL A 357 -11.72 -12.06 6.96
C VAL A 357 -12.24 -13.26 7.73
N THR A 358 -13.40 -13.06 8.34
CA THR A 358 -14.19 -14.12 8.99
C THR A 358 -15.19 -14.69 8.01
N ILE A 359 -15.36 -16.01 7.97
CA ILE A 359 -16.38 -16.66 7.13
C ILE A 359 -17.78 -16.22 7.60
N PRO A 360 -18.61 -15.68 6.72
CA PRO A 360 -19.93 -15.16 7.07
C PRO A 360 -20.81 -16.16 7.81
N GLY A 361 -21.47 -15.70 8.88
CA GLY A 361 -22.33 -16.55 9.71
C GLY A 361 -21.58 -17.44 10.71
N THR A 362 -20.24 -17.32 10.79
CA THR A 362 -19.39 -18.04 11.75
C THR A 362 -18.46 -17.07 12.50
N GLU A 363 -17.68 -17.60 13.45
CA GLU A 363 -16.59 -16.87 14.10
C GLU A 363 -15.20 -17.32 13.56
N ASN A 364 -15.19 -18.13 12.49
CA ASN A 364 -13.96 -18.76 11.99
C ASN A 364 -13.24 -17.83 11.00
N ASP A 365 -11.95 -17.67 11.21
CA ASP A 365 -11.06 -17.03 10.24
C ASP A 365 -10.95 -17.88 8.96
N PHE A 366 -10.91 -17.22 7.79
CA PHE A 366 -10.80 -17.91 6.49
C PHE A 366 -9.55 -18.80 6.42
N ARG A 367 -8.39 -18.28 6.87
CA ARG A 367 -7.14 -19.04 6.84
C ARG A 367 -7.18 -20.28 7.72
N GLU A 368 -7.84 -20.19 8.88
CA GLU A 368 -7.98 -21.34 9.77
C GLU A 368 -8.83 -22.46 9.17
N VAL A 369 -9.88 -22.10 8.41
CA VAL A 369 -10.75 -23.08 7.72
C VAL A 369 -10.06 -23.67 6.50
N SER A 370 -9.40 -22.84 5.67
CA SER A 370 -8.67 -23.31 4.50
C SER A 370 -7.44 -24.15 4.86
N GLY A 371 -6.82 -23.88 6.01
CA GLY A 371 -5.66 -24.62 6.54
C GLY A 371 -4.38 -24.42 5.71
N ASP A 372 -3.41 -25.31 5.90
CA ASP A 372 -2.13 -25.30 5.20
C ASP A 372 -2.26 -26.02 3.84
N LEU A 373 -2.07 -25.29 2.75
CA LEU A 373 -2.18 -25.80 1.38
C LEU A 373 -0.82 -26.17 0.77
N VAL A 374 0.25 -25.40 1.11
CA VAL A 374 1.62 -25.66 0.65
C VAL A 374 2.60 -25.43 1.78
N THR A 375 3.18 -26.51 2.28
CA THR A 375 4.21 -26.49 3.34
C THR A 375 5.60 -26.79 2.78
N TYR A 376 6.64 -26.41 3.52
CA TYR A 376 8.02 -26.85 3.27
C TYR A 376 8.13 -28.38 3.42
N ASP A 377 8.57 -29.06 2.37
CA ASP A 377 8.77 -30.50 2.33
C ASP A 377 9.81 -30.85 1.27
N VAL A 378 11.06 -31.01 1.68
CA VAL A 378 12.20 -31.26 0.79
C VAL A 378 12.09 -32.61 0.08
N GLU A 379 11.55 -33.63 0.73
CA GLU A 379 11.46 -34.96 0.11
C GLU A 379 10.38 -34.96 -0.98
N ALA A 380 9.21 -34.38 -0.70
CA ALA A 380 8.20 -34.18 -1.73
C ALA A 380 8.70 -33.24 -2.85
N ALA A 381 9.46 -32.19 -2.52
CA ALA A 381 10.06 -31.30 -3.52
C ALA A 381 11.00 -32.05 -4.48
N LYS A 382 11.84 -32.93 -3.97
CA LYS A 382 12.73 -33.77 -4.80
C LYS A 382 11.97 -34.74 -5.68
N GLU A 383 10.92 -35.39 -5.17
CA GLU A 383 10.08 -36.30 -5.97
C GLU A 383 9.41 -35.56 -7.13
N PHE A 384 8.84 -34.38 -6.86
CA PHE A 384 8.27 -33.52 -7.91
C PHE A 384 9.34 -33.04 -8.90
N TRP A 385 10.52 -32.67 -8.40
CA TRP A 385 11.63 -32.18 -9.21
C TRP A 385 12.12 -33.25 -10.21
N GLU A 386 12.41 -34.47 -9.72
CA GLU A 386 12.85 -35.60 -10.54
C GLU A 386 11.81 -35.93 -11.61
N LYS A 387 10.52 -35.96 -11.25
CA LYS A 387 9.43 -36.20 -12.20
C LYS A 387 9.35 -35.09 -13.24
N GLY A 388 9.46 -33.83 -12.84
CA GLY A 388 9.44 -32.68 -13.76
C GLY A 388 10.63 -32.74 -14.75
N LEU A 389 11.84 -33.05 -14.27
CA LEU A 389 13.02 -33.23 -15.14
C LEU A 389 12.86 -34.38 -16.13
N GLU A 390 12.30 -35.52 -15.70
CA GLU A 390 12.00 -36.65 -16.58
C GLU A 390 11.00 -36.26 -17.69
N GLU A 391 9.92 -35.57 -17.33
CA GLU A 391 8.91 -35.10 -18.29
C GLU A 391 9.47 -34.08 -19.29
N LEU A 392 10.41 -33.24 -18.87
CA LEU A 392 11.12 -32.26 -19.73
C LEU A 392 12.25 -32.89 -20.56
N GLY A 393 12.70 -34.11 -20.19
CA GLY A 393 13.82 -34.77 -20.84
C GLY A 393 15.17 -34.08 -20.62
N THR A 394 15.37 -33.45 -19.47
CA THR A 394 16.58 -32.72 -19.07
C THR A 394 17.07 -33.17 -17.69
N ASP A 395 18.33 -32.87 -17.36
CA ASP A 395 18.91 -33.07 -16.02
C ASP A 395 19.17 -31.74 -15.25
N SER A 396 18.82 -30.60 -15.86
CA SER A 396 19.07 -29.29 -15.28
C SER A 396 18.07 -28.23 -15.76
N VAL A 397 17.83 -27.25 -14.92
CA VAL A 397 16.98 -26.06 -15.19
C VAL A 397 17.72 -24.80 -14.75
N SER A 398 17.64 -23.75 -15.55
CA SER A 398 18.17 -22.43 -15.19
C SER A 398 17.03 -21.42 -15.16
N LEU A 399 16.94 -20.62 -14.08
CA LEU A 399 15.89 -19.64 -13.85
C LEU A 399 16.49 -18.28 -13.49
N GLU A 400 15.92 -17.19 -14.02
CA GLU A 400 16.14 -15.84 -13.54
C GLU A 400 15.16 -15.52 -12.41
N PHE A 401 15.66 -15.04 -11.28
CA PHE A 401 14.85 -14.63 -10.14
C PHE A 401 14.88 -13.11 -9.97
N LEU A 402 13.75 -12.47 -10.27
CA LEU A 402 13.53 -11.04 -10.14
C LEU A 402 13.12 -10.70 -8.70
N GLY A 403 13.87 -9.82 -8.05
CA GLY A 403 13.61 -9.34 -6.68
C GLY A 403 13.96 -7.86 -6.49
N GLY A 404 13.66 -7.32 -5.31
CA GLY A 404 13.99 -5.95 -4.92
C GLY A 404 15.48 -5.74 -4.59
N ASP A 405 15.89 -4.48 -4.49
CA ASP A 405 17.28 -4.05 -4.25
C ASP A 405 17.52 -3.48 -2.84
N THR A 406 16.50 -3.48 -1.94
CA THR A 406 16.70 -3.14 -0.53
C THR A 406 17.61 -4.17 0.15
N GLU A 407 18.29 -3.80 1.23
CA GLU A 407 19.20 -4.73 1.91
C GLU A 407 18.48 -5.98 2.41
N THR A 408 17.31 -5.82 3.03
CA THR A 408 16.46 -6.95 3.45
C THR A 408 16.07 -7.85 2.27
N SER A 409 15.68 -7.25 1.13
CA SER A 409 15.34 -8.01 -0.08
C SER A 409 16.53 -8.82 -0.61
N LYS A 410 17.73 -8.26 -0.60
CA LYS A 410 18.94 -8.95 -1.06
C LYS A 410 19.25 -10.17 -0.20
N VAL A 411 19.25 -10.02 1.12
CA VAL A 411 19.51 -11.13 2.06
C VAL A 411 18.47 -12.24 1.87
N MET A 412 17.19 -11.88 1.78
CA MET A 412 16.10 -12.83 1.57
C MET A 412 16.23 -13.56 0.21
N ASN A 413 16.51 -12.83 -0.88
CA ASN A 413 16.66 -13.41 -2.21
C ASN A 413 17.82 -14.39 -2.27
N GLU A 414 18.98 -14.08 -1.62
CA GLU A 414 20.12 -14.99 -1.53
C GLU A 414 19.78 -16.24 -0.70
N TYR A 415 19.05 -16.09 0.39
CA TYR A 415 18.57 -17.22 1.19
C TYR A 415 17.69 -18.15 0.35
N LEU A 416 16.66 -17.60 -0.31
CA LEU A 416 15.74 -18.37 -1.14
C LEU A 416 16.46 -19.08 -2.29
N LYS A 417 17.34 -18.39 -3.01
CA LYS A 417 18.21 -18.99 -4.03
C LYS A 417 19.01 -20.16 -3.48
N ASN A 418 19.69 -19.97 -2.33
CA ASN A 418 20.51 -21.01 -1.71
C ASN A 418 19.68 -22.24 -1.35
N GLN A 419 18.50 -22.07 -0.76
CA GLN A 419 17.58 -23.16 -0.43
C GLN A 419 17.14 -23.93 -1.68
N LEU A 420 16.72 -23.22 -2.72
CA LEU A 420 16.27 -23.82 -3.97
C LEU A 420 17.38 -24.64 -4.65
N GLU A 421 18.60 -24.08 -4.80
CA GLU A 421 19.72 -24.76 -5.44
C GLU A 421 20.26 -25.94 -4.61
N THR A 422 20.19 -25.85 -3.27
CA THR A 422 20.62 -26.93 -2.36
C THR A 422 19.67 -28.12 -2.42
N ASN A 423 18.36 -27.86 -2.45
CA ASN A 423 17.33 -28.89 -2.33
C ASN A 423 16.91 -29.49 -3.68
N LEU A 424 17.16 -28.79 -4.80
CA LEU A 424 16.78 -29.22 -6.15
C LEU A 424 18.02 -29.40 -7.04
N PRO A 425 18.62 -30.62 -7.09
CA PRO A 425 19.85 -30.87 -7.85
C PRO A 425 19.69 -30.56 -9.34
N GLY A 426 20.64 -29.80 -9.91
CA GLY A 426 20.60 -29.38 -11.31
C GLY A 426 19.85 -28.03 -11.53
N LEU A 427 19.28 -27.45 -10.51
CA LEU A 427 18.76 -26.09 -10.59
C LEU A 427 19.89 -25.05 -10.47
N THR A 428 19.82 -24.02 -11.31
CA THR A 428 20.66 -22.82 -11.22
C THR A 428 19.76 -21.58 -11.22
N VAL A 429 19.90 -20.73 -10.21
CA VAL A 429 19.12 -19.48 -10.06
C VAL A 429 20.04 -18.27 -10.21
N THR A 430 19.71 -17.36 -11.12
CA THR A 430 20.42 -16.10 -11.32
C THR A 430 19.57 -14.96 -10.74
N LEU A 431 20.08 -14.25 -9.75
CA LEU A 431 19.38 -13.12 -9.17
C LEU A 431 19.44 -11.86 -10.06
N LYS A 432 18.29 -11.22 -10.25
CA LYS A 432 18.10 -9.93 -10.90
C LYS A 432 17.45 -8.99 -9.90
N GLN A 433 18.28 -8.24 -9.18
CA GLN A 433 17.83 -7.34 -8.10
C GLN A 433 17.80 -5.91 -8.63
N VAL A 434 16.62 -5.29 -8.61
CA VAL A 434 16.38 -3.99 -9.24
C VAL A 434 15.54 -3.09 -8.33
N PRO A 435 15.57 -1.75 -8.51
CA PRO A 435 14.67 -0.82 -7.84
C PRO A 435 13.20 -1.17 -8.06
N PHE A 436 12.34 -0.75 -7.13
CA PHE A 436 10.93 -1.12 -7.08
C PHE A 436 10.18 -0.78 -8.37
N GLU A 437 10.29 0.46 -8.87
CA GLU A 437 9.67 0.88 -10.13
C GLU A 437 10.10 0.01 -11.32
N GLN A 438 11.40 -0.30 -11.43
CA GLN A 438 11.90 -1.18 -12.48
C GLN A 438 11.35 -2.61 -12.34
N ARG A 439 11.14 -3.11 -11.11
CA ARG A 439 10.53 -4.42 -10.86
C ARG A 439 9.09 -4.45 -11.35
N LEU A 440 8.31 -3.39 -11.11
CA LEU A 440 6.93 -3.26 -11.61
C LEU A 440 6.88 -3.24 -13.15
N ASP A 441 7.79 -2.50 -13.79
CA ASP A 441 7.89 -2.47 -15.27
C ASP A 441 8.25 -3.85 -15.86
N LEU A 442 9.17 -4.58 -15.23
CA LEU A 442 9.52 -5.94 -15.65
C LEU A 442 8.37 -6.93 -15.43
N ASP A 443 7.60 -6.78 -14.35
CA ASP A 443 6.38 -7.56 -14.10
C ASP A 443 5.34 -7.32 -15.19
N THR A 444 5.05 -6.07 -15.51
CA THR A 444 4.09 -5.69 -16.56
C THR A 444 4.51 -6.23 -17.94
N LYS A 445 5.82 -6.25 -18.23
CA LYS A 445 6.38 -6.84 -19.45
C LYS A 445 6.49 -8.36 -19.41
N GLN A 446 6.19 -9.00 -18.28
CA GLN A 446 6.38 -10.43 -18.02
C GLN A 446 7.84 -10.88 -18.26
N ASP A 447 8.83 -9.99 -18.02
CA ASP A 447 10.26 -10.23 -18.25
C ASP A 447 10.95 -10.78 -17.00
N TYR A 448 10.51 -11.95 -16.55
CA TYR A 448 11.05 -12.73 -15.43
C TYR A 448 10.68 -14.21 -15.54
N ASP A 449 11.49 -15.11 -14.97
CA ASP A 449 11.11 -16.51 -14.76
C ASP A 449 10.42 -16.70 -13.40
N LEU A 450 11.13 -16.37 -12.32
CA LEU A 450 10.60 -16.27 -10.97
C LEU A 450 10.57 -14.79 -10.54
N GLN A 451 9.53 -14.38 -9.86
CA GLN A 451 9.47 -13.06 -9.23
C GLN A 451 9.02 -13.18 -7.78
N PHE A 452 9.75 -12.53 -6.88
CA PHE A 452 9.27 -12.33 -5.52
C PHE A 452 8.39 -11.09 -5.47
N ALA A 453 7.13 -11.29 -5.14
CA ALA A 453 6.11 -10.25 -5.11
C ALA A 453 5.27 -10.35 -3.83
N GLY A 454 4.55 -9.29 -3.50
CA GLY A 454 3.59 -9.25 -2.41
C GLY A 454 2.28 -8.64 -2.88
N TRP A 455 1.22 -8.92 -2.18
CA TRP A 455 -0.09 -8.30 -2.35
C TRP A 455 -0.69 -7.92 -1.00
N GLY A 456 -1.00 -6.65 -0.84
CA GLY A 456 -1.88 -6.14 0.20
C GLY A 456 -3.31 -6.07 -0.34
N PRO A 457 -4.34 -6.37 0.45
CA PRO A 457 -5.70 -6.34 -0.07
C PRO A 457 -6.16 -4.91 -0.38
N ASP A 458 -6.85 -4.73 -1.49
CA ASP A 458 -7.37 -3.41 -1.90
C ASP A 458 -8.71 -3.11 -1.21
N TYR A 459 -9.45 -4.15 -0.82
CA TYR A 459 -10.75 -4.07 -0.16
C TYR A 459 -11.00 -5.31 0.70
N LEU A 460 -11.97 -5.23 1.61
CA LEU A 460 -12.25 -6.26 2.62
C LEU A 460 -13.11 -7.41 2.04
N ASP A 461 -12.51 -8.22 1.16
CA ASP A 461 -13.13 -9.45 0.61
C ASP A 461 -12.02 -10.38 0.05
N PRO A 462 -12.11 -11.73 0.18
CA PRO A 462 -11.11 -12.65 -0.37
C PRO A 462 -10.90 -12.52 -1.88
N TYR A 463 -11.88 -11.98 -2.58
CA TYR A 463 -11.81 -11.78 -4.03
C TYR A 463 -10.62 -10.90 -4.45
N THR A 464 -10.17 -9.94 -3.61
CA THR A 464 -9.00 -9.09 -3.89
C THR A 464 -7.71 -9.89 -4.12
N PHE A 465 -7.56 -11.05 -3.48
CA PHE A 465 -6.41 -11.94 -3.66
C PHE A 465 -6.63 -12.97 -4.77
N LEU A 466 -7.83 -13.55 -4.83
CA LEU A 466 -8.11 -14.63 -5.76
C LEU A 466 -8.29 -14.14 -7.20
N SER A 467 -8.89 -12.96 -7.40
CA SER A 467 -9.09 -12.39 -8.74
C SER A 467 -7.81 -12.09 -9.51
N LEU A 468 -6.66 -12.00 -8.82
CA LEU A 468 -5.35 -11.77 -9.44
C LEU A 468 -4.95 -12.86 -10.46
N TRP A 469 -5.51 -14.06 -10.33
CA TRP A 469 -5.06 -15.25 -11.06
C TRP A 469 -6.07 -15.74 -12.10
N ILE A 470 -7.14 -14.97 -12.35
CA ILE A 470 -8.12 -15.27 -13.41
C ILE A 470 -7.39 -15.32 -14.77
N THR A 471 -7.74 -16.29 -15.61
CA THR A 471 -7.17 -16.44 -16.96
C THR A 471 -7.33 -15.12 -17.74
N ASP A 472 -6.23 -14.67 -18.35
CA ASP A 472 -6.14 -13.41 -19.11
C ASP A 472 -6.48 -12.14 -18.30
N GLY A 473 -6.59 -12.23 -16.96
CA GLY A 473 -6.77 -11.07 -16.07
C GLY A 473 -5.53 -10.18 -16.05
N GLY A 474 -5.73 -8.86 -15.89
CA GLY A 474 -4.65 -7.85 -15.96
C GLY A 474 -3.50 -8.05 -14.96
N ASN A 475 -3.78 -8.66 -13.79
CA ASN A 475 -2.77 -8.98 -12.77
C ASN A 475 -2.13 -10.36 -12.96
N ASN A 476 -2.72 -11.24 -13.78
CA ASN A 476 -2.14 -12.55 -14.11
C ASN A 476 -1.04 -12.40 -15.16
N LYS A 477 0.08 -11.87 -14.72
CA LYS A 477 1.27 -11.60 -15.58
C LYS A 477 2.24 -12.79 -15.60
N MET A 478 1.71 -14.03 -15.52
CA MET A 478 2.50 -15.26 -15.49
C MET A 478 1.92 -16.41 -16.32
N GLY A 479 0.78 -16.18 -17.00
CA GLY A 479 0.17 -17.15 -17.91
C GLY A 479 -0.51 -18.34 -17.23
N TYR A 480 -0.90 -18.23 -15.95
CA TYR A 480 -1.73 -19.25 -15.30
C TYR A 480 -3.13 -19.26 -15.92
N SER A 481 -3.72 -20.45 -16.10
CA SER A 481 -5.06 -20.63 -16.63
C SER A 481 -5.70 -21.91 -16.10
N ASN A 482 -6.87 -21.79 -15.50
CA ASN A 482 -7.69 -22.92 -15.06
C ASN A 482 -9.17 -22.57 -15.16
N ALA A 483 -9.89 -23.21 -16.08
CA ALA A 483 -11.30 -22.93 -16.35
C ALA A 483 -12.22 -23.17 -15.13
N LYS A 484 -11.89 -24.11 -14.23
CA LYS A 484 -12.68 -24.35 -13.01
C LYS A 484 -12.46 -23.25 -11.98
N TYR A 485 -11.23 -22.78 -11.85
CA TYR A 485 -10.88 -21.62 -11.03
C TYR A 485 -11.66 -20.38 -11.48
N ASP A 486 -11.62 -20.08 -12.77
CA ASP A 486 -12.31 -18.94 -13.37
C ASP A 486 -13.83 -19.03 -13.16
N GLU A 487 -14.42 -20.23 -13.32
CA GLU A 487 -15.85 -20.46 -13.10
C GLU A 487 -16.25 -20.15 -11.65
N LEU A 488 -15.49 -20.66 -10.65
CA LEU A 488 -15.76 -20.43 -9.23
C LEU A 488 -15.75 -18.95 -8.88
N LEU A 489 -14.76 -18.22 -9.36
CA LEU A 489 -14.64 -16.78 -9.10
C LEU A 489 -15.73 -15.98 -9.84
N LYS A 490 -16.04 -16.35 -11.07
CA LYS A 490 -17.14 -15.75 -11.82
C LYS A 490 -18.49 -15.96 -11.12
N GLU A 491 -18.78 -17.16 -10.64
CA GLU A 491 -20.01 -17.45 -9.88
C GLU A 491 -20.06 -16.61 -8.60
N ALA A 492 -18.94 -16.53 -7.84
CA ALA A 492 -18.84 -15.74 -6.62
C ALA A 492 -19.10 -14.23 -6.87
N ALA A 493 -18.65 -13.70 -8.01
CA ALA A 493 -18.84 -12.30 -8.39
C ALA A 493 -20.22 -12.02 -9.03
N THR A 494 -20.98 -13.03 -9.47
CA THR A 494 -22.23 -12.84 -10.21
C THR A 494 -23.41 -13.55 -9.54
N THR A 495 -23.61 -14.82 -9.83
CA THR A 495 -24.82 -15.60 -9.41
C THR A 495 -24.89 -15.78 -7.90
N LEU A 496 -23.76 -15.86 -7.22
CA LEU A 496 -23.64 -16.02 -5.76
C LEU A 496 -23.38 -14.70 -5.03
N ALA A 497 -23.35 -13.57 -5.73
CA ALA A 497 -22.97 -12.27 -5.17
C ALA A 497 -23.77 -11.85 -3.92
N ARG A 498 -24.97 -12.39 -3.71
CA ARG A 498 -25.82 -12.16 -2.53
C ARG A 498 -25.85 -13.33 -1.54
N ASP A 499 -25.21 -14.44 -1.87
CA ASP A 499 -25.13 -15.63 -1.04
C ASP A 499 -23.69 -15.74 -0.49
N ASN A 500 -23.44 -15.03 0.59
CA ASN A 500 -22.10 -14.97 1.18
C ASN A 500 -21.57 -16.35 1.61
N GLU A 501 -22.40 -17.28 2.05
CA GLU A 501 -21.97 -18.62 2.44
C GLU A 501 -21.45 -19.38 1.21
N ALA A 502 -22.23 -19.43 0.13
CA ALA A 502 -21.83 -20.09 -1.12
C ALA A 502 -20.63 -19.40 -1.80
N ARG A 503 -20.51 -18.05 -1.71
CA ARG A 503 -19.32 -17.32 -2.21
C ARG A 503 -18.05 -17.80 -1.52
N TYR A 504 -18.07 -17.91 -0.19
CA TYR A 504 -16.89 -18.30 0.58
C TYR A 504 -16.54 -19.78 0.37
N GLU A 505 -17.52 -20.66 0.12
CA GLU A 505 -17.23 -22.03 -0.32
C GLU A 505 -16.48 -22.05 -1.67
N ASN A 506 -16.91 -21.22 -2.63
CA ASN A 506 -16.19 -21.06 -3.90
C ASN A 506 -14.78 -20.51 -3.72
N PHE A 507 -14.56 -19.56 -2.81
CA PHE A 507 -13.24 -19.02 -2.51
C PHE A 507 -12.29 -20.05 -1.89
N LEU A 508 -12.79 -20.88 -0.96
CA LEU A 508 -12.00 -21.97 -0.37
C LEU A 508 -11.58 -23.00 -1.43
N GLU A 509 -12.49 -23.36 -2.34
CA GLU A 509 -12.17 -24.32 -3.41
C GLU A 509 -11.25 -23.68 -4.47
N ALA A 510 -11.44 -22.40 -4.82
CA ALA A 510 -10.56 -21.70 -5.75
C ALA A 510 -9.13 -21.59 -5.20
N GLU A 511 -8.96 -21.23 -3.94
CA GLU A 511 -7.64 -21.18 -3.31
C GLU A 511 -6.94 -22.55 -3.34
N LYS A 512 -7.68 -23.62 -3.07
CA LYS A 512 -7.16 -24.98 -3.13
C LYS A 512 -6.70 -25.35 -4.54
N ILE A 513 -7.47 -25.06 -5.58
CA ILE A 513 -7.11 -25.29 -7.00
C ILE A 513 -5.82 -24.54 -7.36
N LEU A 514 -5.70 -23.27 -6.95
CA LEU A 514 -4.51 -22.45 -7.21
C LEU A 514 -3.22 -23.13 -6.73
N PHE A 515 -3.28 -23.78 -5.57
CA PHE A 515 -2.13 -24.47 -4.98
C PHE A 515 -1.96 -25.93 -5.45
N GLU A 516 -3.03 -26.62 -5.83
CA GLU A 516 -2.94 -27.93 -6.52
C GLU A 516 -2.24 -27.78 -7.88
N ASP A 517 -2.50 -26.70 -8.59
CA ASP A 517 -1.84 -26.33 -9.84
C ASP A 517 -0.44 -25.74 -9.63
N ALA A 518 -0.01 -25.54 -8.39
CA ALA A 518 1.23 -24.87 -8.04
C ALA A 518 1.45 -23.57 -8.82
N ALA A 519 0.41 -22.75 -8.94
CA ALA A 519 0.44 -21.53 -9.74
C ALA A 519 1.40 -20.50 -9.13
N ILE A 520 1.38 -20.36 -7.80
CA ILE A 520 2.24 -19.50 -6.99
C ILE A 520 2.82 -20.30 -5.81
N ALA A 521 3.86 -19.76 -5.16
CA ALA A 521 4.38 -20.31 -3.91
C ALA A 521 4.30 -19.26 -2.80
N PRO A 522 3.37 -19.39 -1.83
CA PRO A 522 3.26 -18.46 -0.73
C PRO A 522 4.46 -18.61 0.20
N VAL A 523 4.92 -17.51 0.78
CA VAL A 523 6.13 -17.48 1.61
C VAL A 523 5.81 -16.99 3.02
N TYR A 524 5.35 -15.74 3.18
CA TYR A 524 4.99 -15.18 4.47
C TYR A 524 3.87 -14.13 4.38
N GLN A 525 3.16 -13.95 5.47
CA GLN A 525 2.34 -12.79 5.75
C GLN A 525 3.18 -11.77 6.50
N ARG A 526 3.20 -10.52 6.02
CA ARG A 526 4.06 -9.47 6.54
C ARG A 526 3.63 -9.00 7.92
N ALA A 527 4.61 -8.74 8.77
CA ALA A 527 4.54 -7.84 9.89
C ALA A 527 5.79 -6.95 9.89
N MET A 528 5.72 -5.81 10.56
CA MET A 528 6.84 -4.89 10.66
C MET A 528 7.26 -4.72 12.12
N ALA A 529 8.49 -5.13 12.45
CA ALA A 529 9.16 -4.69 13.67
C ALA A 529 9.72 -3.29 13.43
N GLN A 530 9.47 -2.37 14.37
CA GLN A 530 9.80 -0.95 14.21
C GLN A 530 10.20 -0.34 15.55
N LEU A 531 10.99 0.73 15.48
CA LEU A 531 11.06 1.75 16.51
C LEU A 531 10.09 2.87 16.14
N ILE A 532 9.18 3.22 17.03
CA ILE A 532 8.18 4.27 16.82
C ILE A 532 8.29 5.25 17.98
N SER A 533 8.69 6.47 17.68
CA SER A 533 8.80 7.55 18.67
C SER A 533 7.45 7.80 19.34
N PRO A 534 7.42 8.04 20.66
CA PRO A 534 6.21 8.49 21.36
C PRO A 534 5.57 9.76 20.78
N LYS A 535 6.31 10.50 19.96
CA LYS A 535 5.76 11.64 19.23
C LYS A 535 4.75 11.25 18.15
N VAL A 536 4.79 10.02 17.65
CA VAL A 536 3.90 9.55 16.58
C VAL A 536 2.58 9.09 17.19
N GLU A 537 1.57 9.94 17.12
CA GLU A 537 0.21 9.64 17.57
C GLU A 537 -0.79 9.81 16.42
N GLY A 538 -1.90 9.06 16.46
CA GLY A 538 -3.00 9.18 15.51
C GLY A 538 -2.68 8.73 14.08
N VAL A 539 -1.58 8.00 13.87
CA VAL A 539 -1.28 7.29 12.61
C VAL A 539 -1.85 5.90 12.71
N PHE A 540 -2.84 5.57 11.89
CA PHE A 540 -3.50 4.27 11.90
C PHE A 540 -2.97 3.38 10.79
N VAL A 541 -2.94 2.06 11.03
CA VAL A 541 -2.58 1.05 10.03
C VAL A 541 -3.84 0.36 9.55
N ASN A 542 -4.11 0.45 8.26
CA ASN A 542 -5.28 -0.16 7.66
C ASN A 542 -5.02 -1.62 7.26
N PRO A 543 -6.00 -2.51 7.41
CA PRO A 543 -5.91 -3.89 6.94
C PRO A 543 -6.15 -4.04 5.43
N PHE A 544 -6.51 -2.98 4.71
CA PHE A 544 -6.69 -2.94 3.26
C PHE A 544 -6.58 -1.50 2.72
N GLY A 545 -6.34 -1.36 1.42
CA GLY A 545 -6.16 -0.06 0.78
C GLY A 545 -4.80 0.57 1.12
N ALA A 546 -4.77 1.89 1.33
CA ALA A 546 -3.55 2.59 1.77
C ALA A 546 -3.13 2.10 3.15
N THR A 547 -1.87 1.72 3.32
CA THR A 547 -1.36 1.12 4.58
C THR A 547 -1.54 2.05 5.78
N TYR A 548 -1.27 3.35 5.62
CA TYR A 548 -1.35 4.31 6.71
C TYR A 548 -2.41 5.37 6.47
N GLU A 549 -3.14 5.72 7.52
CA GLU A 549 -4.04 6.86 7.55
C GLU A 549 -3.44 7.97 8.41
N TYR A 550 -3.31 9.17 7.81
CA TYR A 550 -2.63 10.32 8.42
C TYR A 550 -3.53 11.48 8.80
N LYS A 551 -4.82 11.47 8.44
CA LYS A 551 -5.73 12.59 8.72
C LYS A 551 -5.75 13.02 10.19
N TRP A 552 -5.67 12.03 11.09
CA TRP A 552 -5.74 12.24 12.54
C TRP A 552 -4.37 12.26 13.22
N ALA A 553 -3.29 12.21 12.44
CA ALA A 553 -1.94 12.22 12.97
C ALA A 553 -1.65 13.51 13.74
N THR A 554 -0.95 13.38 14.86
CA THR A 554 -0.51 14.51 15.69
C THR A 554 0.86 14.23 16.31
N VAL A 555 1.48 15.27 16.83
CA VAL A 555 2.69 15.13 17.66
C VAL A 555 2.27 14.94 19.10
N GLY A 556 2.57 13.76 19.66
CA GLY A 556 2.36 13.47 21.07
C GLY A 556 3.20 14.37 21.98
N SER A 557 2.71 14.62 23.18
CA SER A 557 3.49 15.30 24.22
C SER A 557 4.66 14.40 24.64
N ALA A 558 5.88 14.87 24.52
CA ALA A 558 7.02 14.23 25.17
C ALA A 558 6.79 14.23 26.68
N GLU A 559 6.47 13.04 27.31
CA GLU A 559 6.44 12.92 28.76
C GLU A 559 7.85 13.02 29.37
#